data_b3f1e7566a3a459a14845232ad2fb40d
#
_entry.id   b3f1e7566a3a459a14845232ad2fb40d
#
_cell.length_a   1.000
_cell.length_b   1.000
_cell.length_c   1.000
_cell.angle_alpha   90.00
_cell.angle_beta   90.00
_cell.angle_gamma   90.00
#
_symmetry.space_group_name_H-M   'P 1'
#
loop_
_entity.id
_entity.type
_entity.pdbx_description
1 polymer ?
#
loop_
_entity_poly.entity_id
_entity_poly.type
_entity_poly.pdbx_seq_one_letter_code
_entity_poly.pdbx_strand_id
1 'polypeptide(L)'
;MKRKLILSAMLIAGTYAMACTNFIVGKKASADGSVFVTYNADSYGAFMPLYHYPAAKHQPGDVRKVYEWDTNKYLGDIAEAPETWNVIGNSNEWQLTIGETTFGGRHEMTDSTGIIDYGSLIYITLQRAKTAREAIQIMTSLVEQYGYYSEGETFSVADKDEAWMLEMMGCGPDRTKSKERTVWVAVRIPDDAIAAHANQSRITQFLDGRYTPVKVKDLLKKYPVNGKKPVPNLVVYSDNVVKYARTMGWFEGKDADFSYNAAYAAPDFSGRRYCEARVWSFFNRFADDFSKYVPYAAGIEKDAEPMPLWIIPNKKVTMQDLRDAMRDHYEGTPFALDQKDDIGGGIFLMPYSLSPLSYKIDGKEYFNERPISTFQTAWSFISQMRSWLPREIGACFWFGNDDGNMVAYTPMYSCMTRVPKCFSGEGADDVTFSMDNAFWVCNWVSNMVYPRYSMMFPSLQAVRDSLDASYDKLQPVTEVKAQALEGDKRIKFLTDYSCQKGDEMIERWRQLAFFLIVKYNDSAVKPTDANGTFERNKFGGGARIKRPGMPEAYARELLERTNGKFAVPAEH
;
A
#
# COMPACT_ATOMS: atom_id res chain seq x y z
N MET A 1 -45.54 5.28 -36.84
CA MET A 1 -44.25 5.80 -36.29
C MET A 1 -43.82 4.96 -35.12
N LYS A 2 -42.94 3.98 -35.34
CA LYS A 2 -42.40 3.08 -34.28
C LYS A 2 -41.07 3.68 -33.81
N ARG A 3 -41.03 4.24 -32.59
CA ARG A 3 -39.80 4.64 -31.92
C ARG A 3 -39.06 3.36 -31.47
N LYS A 4 -37.92 3.10 -32.08
CA LYS A 4 -36.95 2.10 -31.60
C LYS A 4 -36.25 2.69 -30.37
N LEU A 5 -36.51 2.12 -29.21
CA LEU A 5 -35.64 2.29 -28.03
C LEU A 5 -34.34 1.54 -28.32
N ILE A 6 -33.24 2.28 -28.46
CA ILE A 6 -31.89 1.71 -28.44
C ILE A 6 -31.53 1.64 -26.97
N LEU A 7 -31.55 0.42 -26.40
CA LEU A 7 -30.95 0.11 -25.10
C LEU A 7 -29.44 0.08 -25.34
N SER A 8 -28.75 1.17 -24.98
CA SER A 8 -27.29 1.13 -24.83
C SER A 8 -26.97 0.32 -23.58
N ALA A 9 -26.60 -0.94 -23.77
CA ALA A 9 -25.91 -1.71 -22.75
C ALA A 9 -24.55 -1.04 -22.56
N MET A 10 -24.39 -0.21 -21.52
CA MET A 10 -23.09 0.13 -20.99
C MET A 10 -22.47 -1.18 -20.49
N LEU A 11 -21.54 -1.75 -21.26
CA LEU A 11 -20.53 -2.62 -20.70
C LEU A 11 -19.75 -1.77 -19.69
N ILE A 12 -20.04 -1.95 -18.42
CA ILE A 12 -19.11 -1.58 -17.36
C ILE A 12 -17.96 -2.58 -17.53
N ALA A 13 -16.96 -2.21 -18.33
CA ALA A 13 -15.64 -2.80 -18.21
C ALA A 13 -15.22 -2.48 -16.78
N GLY A 14 -15.28 -3.48 -15.90
CA GLY A 14 -14.71 -3.37 -14.57
C GLY A 14 -13.22 -3.10 -14.75
N THR A 15 -12.83 -1.83 -14.70
CA THR A 15 -11.45 -1.47 -14.42
C THR A 15 -11.14 -2.12 -13.08
N TYR A 16 -10.15 -2.97 -13.05
CA TYR A 16 -9.55 -3.48 -11.81
C TYR A 16 -8.98 -2.25 -11.10
N ALA A 17 -9.81 -1.58 -10.30
CA ALA A 17 -9.35 -0.47 -9.50
C ALA A 17 -8.31 -1.02 -8.52
N MET A 18 -7.04 -0.81 -8.84
CA MET A 18 -5.94 -1.01 -7.90
C MET A 18 -6.27 -0.17 -6.67
N ALA A 19 -6.30 -0.80 -5.54
CA ALA A 19 -6.81 -0.16 -4.36
C ALA A 19 -5.79 -0.31 -3.23
N CYS A 20 -4.94 0.68 -3.07
CA CYS A 20 -3.70 0.68 -2.29
C CYS A 20 -3.83 1.47 -0.98
N THR A 21 -2.89 1.29 -0.05
CA THR A 21 -2.82 2.06 1.21
C THR A 21 -1.37 2.45 1.48
N ASN A 22 -1.14 3.74 1.77
CA ASN A 22 0.17 4.27 2.11
C ASN A 22 0.15 5.04 3.43
N PHE A 23 1.21 4.86 4.24
CA PHE A 23 1.49 5.68 5.42
C PHE A 23 2.83 6.38 5.27
N ILE A 24 2.91 7.60 5.77
CA ILE A 24 4.13 8.42 5.83
C ILE A 24 4.40 8.75 7.28
N VAL A 25 5.64 8.57 7.73
CA VAL A 25 6.09 8.97 9.07
C VAL A 25 7.32 9.86 8.93
N GLY A 26 7.21 11.09 9.39
CA GLY A 26 8.31 12.05 9.41
C GLY A 26 9.40 11.65 10.41
N LYS A 27 10.63 12.07 10.15
CA LYS A 27 11.82 11.67 10.97
C LYS A 27 11.72 12.02 12.44
N LYS A 28 10.95 13.06 12.82
CA LYS A 28 10.72 13.43 14.21
C LYS A 28 9.48 12.78 14.80
N ALA A 29 8.61 12.20 13.99
CA ALA A 29 7.47 11.41 14.43
C ALA A 29 7.88 9.96 14.75
N SER A 30 8.91 9.43 14.09
CA SER A 30 9.41 8.07 14.31
C SER A 30 10.23 7.95 15.61
N ALA A 31 10.31 6.73 16.13
CA ALA A 31 11.01 6.44 17.39
C ALA A 31 12.54 6.48 17.27
N ASP A 32 13.06 6.11 16.09
CA ASP A 32 14.50 6.02 15.82
C ASP A 32 15.05 7.15 14.95
N GLY A 33 14.20 8.07 14.47
CA GLY A 33 14.60 9.18 13.59
C GLY A 33 14.54 8.84 12.10
N SER A 34 14.10 7.64 11.72
CA SER A 34 13.85 7.26 10.33
C SER A 34 12.72 8.05 9.70
N VAL A 35 12.79 8.27 8.40
CA VAL A 35 11.60 8.55 7.58
C VAL A 35 11.05 7.21 7.09
N PHE A 36 9.72 7.01 7.21
CA PHE A 36 9.08 5.80 6.71
C PHE A 36 8.03 6.12 5.65
N VAL A 37 7.96 5.24 4.65
CA VAL A 37 6.85 5.11 3.71
C VAL A 37 6.42 3.66 3.68
N THR A 38 5.12 3.41 3.77
CA THR A 38 4.56 2.05 3.63
C THR A 38 3.68 1.96 2.41
N TYR A 39 3.43 0.74 1.94
CA TYR A 39 2.53 0.49 0.84
C TYR A 39 1.93 -0.91 0.91
N ASN A 40 0.60 -1.01 0.83
CA ASN A 40 -0.12 -2.21 0.43
C ASN A 40 -0.60 -2.02 -1.01
N ALA A 41 -0.11 -2.85 -1.92
CA ALA A 41 -0.52 -2.86 -3.32
C ALA A 41 -1.65 -3.87 -3.50
N ASP A 42 -2.89 -3.38 -3.55
CA ASP A 42 -4.07 -4.23 -3.59
C ASP A 42 -4.55 -4.40 -5.03
N SER A 43 -4.44 -5.61 -5.55
CA SER A 43 -4.91 -5.97 -6.89
C SER A 43 -5.30 -7.44 -6.92
N TYR A 44 -6.56 -7.73 -7.17
CA TYR A 44 -7.08 -9.09 -7.17
C TYR A 44 -6.31 -10.01 -8.14
N GLY A 45 -5.67 -11.05 -7.58
CA GLY A 45 -5.00 -12.08 -8.36
C GLY A 45 -3.73 -11.64 -9.09
N ALA A 46 -3.23 -10.43 -8.86
CA ALA A 46 -2.01 -9.98 -9.50
C ALA A 46 -0.78 -10.62 -8.86
N PHE A 47 0.08 -11.18 -9.71
CA PHE A 47 1.41 -11.64 -9.35
C PHE A 47 2.39 -10.47 -9.45
N MET A 48 3.05 -10.13 -8.35
CA MET A 48 4.02 -9.04 -8.35
C MET A 48 5.34 -9.46 -7.69
N PRO A 49 6.43 -9.59 -8.49
CA PRO A 49 7.76 -9.87 -7.97
C PRO A 49 8.38 -8.62 -7.32
N LEU A 50 9.45 -8.81 -6.56
CA LEU A 50 10.32 -7.71 -6.15
C LEU A 50 11.14 -7.23 -7.33
N TYR A 51 10.79 -6.07 -7.87
CA TYR A 51 11.45 -5.49 -9.04
C TYR A 51 12.87 -5.04 -8.73
N HIS A 52 13.77 -5.23 -9.70
CA HIS A 52 15.14 -4.74 -9.65
C HIS A 52 15.51 -4.07 -10.97
N TYR A 53 15.89 -2.81 -10.89
CA TYR A 53 16.44 -2.05 -12.02
C TYR A 53 17.88 -1.67 -11.68
N PRO A 54 18.89 -2.31 -12.28
CA PRO A 54 20.29 -2.04 -11.97
C PRO A 54 20.71 -0.63 -12.43
N ALA A 55 21.67 -0.05 -11.72
CA ALA A 55 22.30 1.20 -12.14
C ALA A 55 23.00 1.00 -13.50
N ALA A 56 22.94 2.01 -14.38
CA ALA A 56 23.53 1.96 -15.69
C ALA A 56 24.01 3.33 -16.17
N LYS A 57 24.93 3.33 -17.15
CA LYS A 57 25.31 4.50 -17.94
C LYS A 57 24.82 4.32 -19.38
N HIS A 58 24.29 5.37 -19.94
CA HIS A 58 23.65 5.35 -21.25
C HIS A 58 24.36 6.29 -22.22
N GLN A 59 24.23 6.01 -23.53
CA GLN A 59 24.81 6.83 -24.57
C GLN A 59 23.88 8.00 -24.93
N PRO A 60 24.43 9.12 -25.42
CA PRO A 60 23.60 10.19 -25.98
C PRO A 60 22.70 9.68 -27.12
N GLY A 61 21.39 9.91 -26.98
CA GLY A 61 20.40 9.45 -27.97
C GLY A 61 19.74 8.12 -27.62
N ASP A 62 20.15 7.45 -26.55
CA ASP A 62 19.44 6.27 -26.06
C ASP A 62 18.00 6.64 -25.68
N VAL A 63 17.10 5.70 -25.93
CA VAL A 63 15.67 5.83 -25.60
C VAL A 63 15.22 4.72 -24.68
N ARG A 64 14.30 5.05 -23.80
CA ARG A 64 13.61 4.11 -22.92
C ARG A 64 12.21 3.84 -23.47
N LYS A 65 11.88 2.59 -23.70
CA LYS A 65 10.53 2.16 -24.01
C LYS A 65 9.67 2.20 -22.74
N VAL A 66 8.50 2.80 -22.84
CA VAL A 66 7.52 2.89 -21.76
C VAL A 66 6.37 1.94 -22.05
N TYR A 67 6.04 1.13 -21.08
CA TYR A 67 4.92 0.20 -21.11
C TYR A 67 3.98 0.53 -19.94
N GLU A 68 2.69 0.46 -20.18
CA GLU A 68 1.69 0.57 -19.12
C GLU A 68 1.89 -0.54 -18.10
N TRP A 69 1.89 -0.16 -16.84
CA TRP A 69 2.23 -1.05 -15.72
C TRP A 69 1.31 -2.26 -15.61
N ASP A 70 -0.01 -2.04 -15.71
CA ASP A 70 -1.01 -3.08 -15.46
C ASP A 70 -1.20 -4.05 -16.62
N THR A 71 -1.08 -3.56 -17.85
CA THR A 71 -1.41 -4.36 -19.06
C THR A 71 -0.20 -4.70 -19.92
N ASN A 72 0.99 -4.14 -19.60
CA ASN A 72 2.19 -4.23 -20.40
C ASN A 72 2.01 -3.69 -21.85
N LYS A 73 1.02 -2.80 -22.07
CA LYS A 73 0.80 -2.13 -23.34
C LYS A 73 1.94 -1.14 -23.60
N TYR A 74 2.56 -1.21 -24.78
CA TYR A 74 3.54 -0.21 -25.19
C TYR A 74 2.88 1.16 -25.38
N LEU A 75 3.39 2.18 -24.69
CA LEU A 75 2.86 3.55 -24.72
C LEU A 75 3.72 4.48 -25.59
N GLY A 76 5.02 4.30 -25.65
CA GLY A 76 5.92 5.15 -26.41
C GLY A 76 7.36 5.10 -25.93
N ASP A 77 8.19 5.96 -26.53
CA ASP A 77 9.60 6.11 -26.19
C ASP A 77 9.86 7.48 -25.56
N ILE A 78 10.71 7.50 -24.54
CA ILE A 78 11.22 8.73 -23.91
C ILE A 78 12.75 8.77 -24.00
N ALA A 79 13.34 9.96 -23.91
CA ALA A 79 14.79 10.09 -23.82
C ALA A 79 15.31 9.41 -22.55
N GLU A 80 16.35 8.58 -22.68
CA GLU A 80 16.99 7.98 -21.52
C GLU A 80 17.91 8.99 -20.82
N ALA A 81 18.03 8.87 -19.48
CA ALA A 81 18.97 9.67 -18.71
C ALA A 81 20.42 9.19 -18.96
N PRO A 82 21.44 10.07 -18.92
CA PRO A 82 22.83 9.66 -19.10
C PRO A 82 23.32 8.64 -18.08
N GLU A 83 22.73 8.64 -16.90
CA GLU A 83 23.02 7.72 -15.81
C GLU A 83 21.72 7.40 -15.05
N THR A 84 21.53 6.13 -14.70
CA THR A 84 20.39 5.66 -13.91
C THR A 84 20.87 4.96 -12.65
N TRP A 85 20.07 5.08 -11.56
CA TRP A 85 20.39 4.54 -10.25
C TRP A 85 19.81 3.15 -10.05
N ASN A 86 20.42 2.39 -9.15
CA ASN A 86 19.92 1.08 -8.73
C ASN A 86 18.62 1.24 -7.94
N VAL A 87 17.60 0.44 -8.30
CA VAL A 87 16.27 0.43 -7.67
C VAL A 87 15.91 -0.99 -7.25
N ILE A 88 15.46 -1.13 -6.01
CA ILE A 88 14.89 -2.36 -5.45
C ILE A 88 13.46 -2.07 -4.98
N GLY A 89 12.49 -2.73 -5.59
CA GLY A 89 11.07 -2.42 -5.34
C GLY A 89 10.81 -0.93 -5.60
N ASN A 90 10.19 -0.26 -4.63
CA ASN A 90 9.89 1.17 -4.70
C ASN A 90 10.96 2.07 -4.05
N SER A 91 12.18 1.57 -3.83
CA SER A 91 13.27 2.31 -3.19
C SER A 91 14.56 2.24 -3.99
N ASN A 92 15.32 3.34 -4.07
CA ASN A 92 16.59 3.37 -4.76
C ASN A 92 17.80 3.41 -3.81
N GLU A 93 19.00 3.26 -4.37
CA GLU A 93 20.26 3.27 -3.64
C GLU A 93 20.59 4.60 -2.94
N TRP A 94 19.86 5.68 -3.24
CA TRP A 94 19.99 6.99 -2.62
C TRP A 94 19.05 7.20 -1.42
N GLN A 95 18.35 6.15 -0.97
CA GLN A 95 17.34 6.22 0.09
C GLN A 95 16.12 7.07 -0.31
N LEU A 96 15.74 7.04 -1.57
CA LEU A 96 14.52 7.64 -2.08
C LEU A 96 13.49 6.53 -2.27
N THR A 97 12.27 6.74 -1.76
CA THR A 97 11.14 5.82 -1.89
C THR A 97 9.93 6.56 -2.45
N ILE A 98 9.22 5.90 -3.37
CA ILE A 98 7.96 6.40 -3.92
C ILE A 98 6.90 5.30 -3.78
N GLY A 99 5.83 5.56 -3.01
CA GLY A 99 4.61 4.76 -2.96
C GLY A 99 3.47 5.50 -3.62
N GLU A 100 2.33 4.83 -3.86
CA GLU A 100 1.19 5.46 -4.52
C GLU A 100 -0.17 4.89 -4.07
N THR A 101 -1.25 5.63 -4.40
CA THR A 101 -2.63 5.13 -4.41
C THR A 101 -3.44 5.84 -5.47
N THR A 102 -4.06 5.09 -6.36
CA THR A 102 -4.98 5.62 -7.38
C THR A 102 -6.27 6.11 -6.72
N PHE A 103 -6.67 7.35 -6.96
CA PHE A 103 -7.93 7.91 -6.44
C PHE A 103 -9.01 8.11 -7.53
N GLY A 104 -8.73 7.73 -8.77
CA GLY A 104 -9.65 7.91 -9.90
C GLY A 104 -9.83 9.39 -10.27
N GLY A 105 -10.84 10.03 -9.68
CA GLY A 105 -11.16 11.42 -9.95
C GLY A 105 -12.08 11.59 -11.17
N ARG A 106 -11.98 12.72 -11.88
CA ARG A 106 -12.84 13.00 -13.04
C ARG A 106 -12.37 12.23 -14.27
N HIS A 107 -13.20 11.35 -14.78
CA HIS A 107 -12.92 10.50 -15.95
C HIS A 107 -12.43 11.27 -17.18
N GLU A 108 -13.00 12.46 -17.43
CA GLU A 108 -12.63 13.32 -18.55
C GLU A 108 -11.20 13.86 -18.49
N MET A 109 -10.52 13.68 -17.36
CA MET A 109 -9.14 14.13 -17.16
C MET A 109 -8.10 13.07 -17.55
N THR A 110 -8.47 11.81 -17.73
CA THR A 110 -7.55 10.77 -18.20
C THR A 110 -7.01 11.11 -19.59
N ASP A 111 -5.69 11.26 -19.72
CA ASP A 111 -5.04 11.62 -20.99
C ASP A 111 -4.63 10.38 -21.77
N SER A 112 -5.52 9.85 -22.60
CA SER A 112 -5.24 8.71 -23.48
C SER A 112 -4.12 8.94 -24.52
N THR A 113 -3.60 10.16 -24.64
CA THR A 113 -2.45 10.53 -25.48
C THR A 113 -1.15 10.62 -24.70
N GLY A 114 -1.20 10.48 -23.38
CA GLY A 114 -0.02 10.38 -22.52
C GLY A 114 0.73 9.08 -22.76
N ILE A 115 2.02 9.08 -22.47
CA ILE A 115 2.86 7.88 -22.56
C ILE A 115 3.56 7.52 -21.26
N ILE A 116 3.26 8.24 -20.17
CA ILE A 116 3.75 7.95 -18.83
C ILE A 116 2.55 7.55 -17.96
N ASP A 117 2.50 6.31 -17.52
CA ASP A 117 1.55 5.84 -16.51
C ASP A 117 2.13 5.96 -15.09
N TYR A 118 1.32 5.70 -14.06
CA TYR A 118 1.72 5.85 -12.65
C TYR A 118 2.93 4.97 -12.28
N GLY A 119 2.94 3.69 -12.69
CA GLY A 119 4.00 2.74 -12.36
C GLY A 119 5.30 3.07 -13.07
N SER A 120 5.25 3.36 -14.38
CA SER A 120 6.42 3.83 -15.13
C SER A 120 6.98 5.12 -14.55
N LEU A 121 6.11 6.07 -14.13
CA LEU A 121 6.54 7.32 -13.50
C LEU A 121 7.36 7.07 -12.24
N ILE A 122 6.93 6.14 -11.39
CA ILE A 122 7.66 5.75 -10.16
C ILE A 122 9.06 5.26 -10.52
N TYR A 123 9.17 4.23 -11.35
CA TYR A 123 10.46 3.57 -11.60
C TYR A 123 11.41 4.43 -12.42
N ILE A 124 10.92 5.19 -13.40
CA ILE A 124 11.74 6.14 -14.16
C ILE A 124 12.29 7.23 -13.23
N THR A 125 11.46 7.71 -12.30
CA THR A 125 11.88 8.73 -11.33
C THR A 125 12.90 8.18 -10.35
N LEU A 126 12.67 7.00 -9.77
CA LEU A 126 13.63 6.35 -8.85
C LEU A 126 14.99 6.12 -9.51
N GLN A 127 15.03 5.80 -10.81
CA GLN A 127 16.26 5.65 -11.55
C GLN A 127 16.98 6.97 -11.88
N ARG A 128 16.31 8.13 -11.71
CA ARG A 128 16.85 9.44 -12.09
C ARG A 128 17.08 10.40 -10.92
N ALA A 129 16.35 10.26 -9.82
CA ALA A 129 16.38 11.16 -8.68
C ALA A 129 17.20 10.59 -7.51
N LYS A 130 17.82 11.48 -6.74
CA LYS A 130 18.55 11.15 -5.50
C LYS A 130 17.80 11.60 -4.24
N THR A 131 16.87 12.53 -4.39
CA THR A 131 16.16 13.17 -3.28
C THR A 131 14.69 13.35 -3.60
N ALA A 132 13.84 13.51 -2.57
CA ALA A 132 12.41 13.74 -2.74
C ALA A 132 12.12 15.00 -3.59
N ARG A 133 12.90 16.06 -3.43
CA ARG A 133 12.73 17.30 -4.22
C ARG A 133 13.12 17.12 -5.68
N GLU A 134 14.20 16.38 -5.96
CA GLU A 134 14.56 16.02 -7.34
C GLU A 134 13.48 15.12 -7.95
N ALA A 135 12.95 14.17 -7.19
CA ALA A 135 11.86 13.30 -7.63
C ALA A 135 10.63 14.10 -8.06
N ILE A 136 10.17 15.07 -7.24
CA ILE A 136 9.04 15.95 -7.58
C ILE A 136 9.32 16.72 -8.88
N GLN A 137 10.53 17.28 -9.06
CA GLN A 137 10.89 17.99 -10.29
C GLN A 137 10.88 17.07 -11.51
N ILE A 138 11.41 15.85 -11.39
CA ILE A 138 11.47 14.88 -12.48
C ILE A 138 10.08 14.35 -12.81
N MET A 139 9.28 13.94 -11.81
CA MET A 139 7.91 13.46 -12.02
C MET A 139 7.06 14.48 -12.77
N THR A 140 7.06 15.72 -12.28
CA THR A 140 6.23 16.78 -12.87
C THR A 140 6.73 17.21 -14.26
N SER A 141 8.04 17.18 -14.51
CA SER A 141 8.62 17.46 -15.83
C SER A 141 8.30 16.36 -16.85
N LEU A 142 8.38 15.10 -16.44
CA LEU A 142 8.07 13.95 -17.32
C LEU A 142 6.62 13.98 -17.78
N VAL A 143 5.67 14.16 -16.87
CA VAL A 143 4.25 14.16 -17.22
C VAL A 143 3.84 15.43 -18.01
N GLU A 144 4.49 16.56 -17.79
CA GLU A 144 4.28 17.75 -18.59
C GLU A 144 4.81 17.60 -20.01
N GLN A 145 5.96 16.93 -20.18
CA GLN A 145 6.56 16.69 -21.48
C GLN A 145 5.84 15.59 -22.27
N TYR A 146 5.53 14.48 -21.62
CA TYR A 146 5.08 13.24 -22.28
C TYR A 146 3.61 12.91 -22.05
N GLY A 147 2.91 13.64 -21.15
CA GLY A 147 1.53 13.38 -20.76
C GLY A 147 1.39 12.25 -19.75
N TYR A 148 0.32 12.29 -18.96
CA TYR A 148 0.02 11.34 -17.90
C TYR A 148 -1.15 10.45 -18.32
N TYR A 149 -0.87 9.15 -18.50
CA TYR A 149 -1.82 8.19 -19.09
C TYR A 149 -2.83 7.63 -18.08
N SER A 150 -2.48 7.61 -16.80
CA SER A 150 -3.32 7.01 -15.74
C SER A 150 -4.45 7.93 -15.25
N GLU A 151 -5.31 7.39 -14.40
CA GLU A 151 -6.30 8.13 -13.61
C GLU A 151 -5.60 9.02 -12.57
N GLY A 152 -6.37 9.64 -11.65
CA GLY A 152 -5.81 10.46 -10.58
C GLY A 152 -5.00 9.65 -9.58
N GLU A 153 -3.84 10.19 -9.17
CA GLU A 153 -2.87 9.48 -8.34
C GLU A 153 -2.36 10.33 -7.19
N THR A 154 -2.26 9.72 -6.01
CA THR A 154 -1.52 10.25 -4.86
C THR A 154 -0.22 9.50 -4.69
N PHE A 155 0.92 10.21 -4.70
CA PHE A 155 2.24 9.65 -4.45
C PHE A 155 2.78 10.07 -3.09
N SER A 156 3.29 9.10 -2.33
CA SER A 156 4.20 9.33 -1.20
C SER A 156 5.62 9.41 -1.76
N VAL A 157 6.25 10.57 -1.70
CA VAL A 157 7.63 10.79 -2.19
C VAL A 157 8.51 11.16 -1.02
N ALA A 158 9.42 10.28 -0.61
CA ALA A 158 10.22 10.51 0.58
C ALA A 158 11.68 10.06 0.41
N ASP A 159 12.58 10.81 1.05
CA ASP A 159 13.96 10.42 1.24
C ASP A 159 14.32 10.36 2.73
N LYS A 160 15.58 10.11 3.05
CA LYS A 160 16.08 10.04 4.44
C LYS A 160 15.90 11.32 5.27
N ASP A 161 15.55 12.44 4.66
CA ASP A 161 15.49 13.76 5.31
C ASP A 161 14.07 14.33 5.38
N GLU A 162 13.19 14.00 4.43
CA GLU A 162 11.84 14.56 4.34
C GLU A 162 10.86 13.68 3.55
N ALA A 163 9.58 13.99 3.69
CA ALA A 163 8.50 13.34 2.95
C ALA A 163 7.53 14.35 2.36
N TRP A 164 6.93 13.99 1.22
CA TRP A 164 5.97 14.77 0.48
C TRP A 164 4.78 13.90 0.06
N MET A 165 3.62 14.53 -0.07
CA MET A 165 2.45 13.98 -0.74
C MET A 165 2.24 14.76 -2.03
N LEU A 166 2.25 14.07 -3.17
CA LEU A 166 2.03 14.64 -4.51
C LEU A 166 0.75 14.06 -5.08
N GLU A 167 -0.22 14.90 -5.43
CA GLU A 167 -1.43 14.50 -6.14
C GLU A 167 -1.42 15.02 -7.58
N MET A 168 -1.82 14.17 -8.53
CA MET A 168 -1.67 14.43 -9.96
C MET A 168 -2.85 13.87 -10.76
N MET A 169 -3.24 14.59 -11.81
CA MET A 169 -4.17 14.13 -12.84
C MET A 169 -3.78 14.67 -14.21
N GLY A 170 -4.15 13.96 -15.27
CA GLY A 170 -4.09 14.49 -16.63
C GLY A 170 -5.05 15.65 -16.85
N CYS A 171 -4.94 16.35 -17.99
CA CYS A 171 -5.90 17.36 -18.44
C CYS A 171 -6.77 16.86 -19.61
N GLY A 172 -6.96 15.53 -19.71
CA GLY A 172 -7.65 14.89 -20.81
C GLY A 172 -6.88 14.97 -22.15
N PRO A 173 -7.39 14.35 -23.21
CA PRO A 173 -6.73 14.34 -24.53
C PRO A 173 -7.00 15.61 -25.37
N ASP A 174 -7.99 16.42 -24.99
CA ASP A 174 -8.42 17.61 -25.77
C ASP A 174 -7.53 18.82 -25.51
N ARG A 175 -6.53 19.02 -26.35
CA ARG A 175 -5.58 20.15 -26.27
C ARG A 175 -6.18 21.53 -26.60
N THR A 176 -7.46 21.61 -27.00
CA THR A 176 -8.16 22.88 -27.15
C THR A 176 -8.59 23.45 -25.78
N LYS A 177 -8.81 22.58 -24.78
CA LYS A 177 -9.21 22.96 -23.43
C LYS A 177 -8.02 23.34 -22.54
N SER A 178 -6.88 22.65 -22.72
CA SER A 178 -5.64 22.97 -22.02
C SER A 178 -4.43 22.67 -22.90
N LYS A 179 -3.46 23.58 -22.89
CA LYS A 179 -2.14 23.32 -23.50
C LYS A 179 -1.26 22.51 -22.57
N GLU A 180 -1.39 22.72 -21.28
CA GLU A 180 -0.75 21.95 -20.23
C GLU A 180 -1.36 20.54 -20.18
N ARG A 181 -0.53 19.55 -19.90
CA ARG A 181 -0.93 18.14 -19.94
C ARG A 181 -1.47 17.60 -18.62
N THR A 182 -1.07 18.25 -17.52
CA THR A 182 -1.35 17.76 -16.17
C THR A 182 -1.70 18.90 -15.22
N VAL A 183 -2.45 18.57 -14.17
CA VAL A 183 -2.63 19.38 -12.96
C VAL A 183 -2.13 18.58 -11.77
N TRP A 184 -1.32 19.20 -10.91
CA TRP A 184 -0.74 18.54 -9.77
C TRP A 184 -0.43 19.52 -8.63
N VAL A 185 -0.36 19.00 -7.43
CA VAL A 185 0.06 19.69 -6.22
C VAL A 185 0.88 18.78 -5.34
N ALA A 186 2.01 19.24 -4.82
CA ALA A 186 2.87 18.53 -3.88
C ALA A 186 3.01 19.33 -2.59
N VAL A 187 2.74 18.69 -1.46
CA VAL A 187 2.81 19.27 -0.13
C VAL A 187 3.85 18.54 0.70
N ARG A 188 4.78 19.30 1.32
CA ARG A 188 5.75 18.74 2.26
C ARG A 188 5.05 18.36 3.56
N ILE A 189 5.21 17.13 4.00
CA ILE A 189 4.74 16.66 5.30
C ILE A 189 5.70 17.14 6.40
N PRO A 190 5.21 17.72 7.50
CA PRO A 190 6.07 18.13 8.61
C PRO A 190 6.88 16.98 9.19
N ASP A 191 8.13 17.26 9.64
CA ASP A 191 9.03 16.22 10.15
C ASP A 191 8.48 15.47 11.36
N ASP A 192 7.62 16.10 12.16
CA ASP A 192 7.00 15.58 13.39
C ASP A 192 5.59 15.02 13.17
N ALA A 193 5.14 14.96 11.92
CA ALA A 193 3.80 14.49 11.56
C ALA A 193 3.81 13.07 10.98
N ILE A 194 2.63 12.45 11.03
CA ILE A 194 2.26 11.28 10.23
C ILE A 194 1.17 11.66 9.24
N ALA A 195 1.19 11.05 8.07
CA ALA A 195 0.19 11.23 7.02
C ALA A 195 -0.18 9.88 6.40
N ALA A 196 -1.32 9.82 5.72
CA ALA A 196 -1.79 8.62 5.05
C ALA A 196 -2.63 8.99 3.83
N HIS A 197 -2.67 8.09 2.85
CA HIS A 197 -3.63 8.14 1.75
C HIS A 197 -4.01 6.72 1.31
N ALA A 198 -5.23 6.57 0.80
CA ALA A 198 -5.80 5.28 0.50
C ALA A 198 -6.91 5.40 -0.57
N ASN A 199 -6.52 5.65 -1.82
CA ASN A 199 -7.41 5.76 -2.99
C ASN A 199 -8.43 6.91 -2.92
N GLN A 200 -8.13 7.98 -2.22
CA GLN A 200 -8.88 9.22 -2.23
C GLN A 200 -7.92 10.41 -2.21
N SER A 201 -8.15 11.40 -3.09
CA SER A 201 -7.43 12.68 -3.04
C SER A 201 -7.67 13.37 -1.71
N ARG A 202 -6.62 13.82 -1.03
CA ARG A 202 -6.69 14.38 0.33
C ARG A 202 -6.21 15.82 0.45
N ILE A 203 -5.49 16.34 -0.56
CA ILE A 203 -5.03 17.73 -0.54
C ILE A 203 -6.22 18.64 -0.80
N THR A 204 -6.59 19.42 0.21
CA THR A 204 -7.65 20.42 0.17
C THR A 204 -7.11 21.79 -0.24
N GLN A 205 -7.36 22.85 0.55
CA GLN A 205 -6.80 24.19 0.31
C GLN A 205 -5.28 24.16 0.57
N PHE A 206 -4.52 24.72 -0.34
CA PHE A 206 -3.07 24.83 -0.24
C PHE A 206 -2.54 26.24 -0.54
N LEU A 207 -3.43 27.18 -0.84
CA LEU A 207 -3.14 28.61 -1.10
C LEU A 207 -3.69 29.53 -0.02
N ASP A 208 -4.12 29.01 1.11
CA ASP A 208 -4.76 29.69 2.23
C ASP A 208 -3.77 30.28 3.27
N GLY A 209 -2.49 30.24 2.97
CA GLY A 209 -1.44 30.79 3.83
C GLY A 209 -0.83 29.78 4.80
N ARG A 210 -1.34 28.56 4.91
CA ARG A 210 -0.74 27.48 5.73
C ARG A 210 0.58 26.96 5.19
N TYR A 211 0.82 27.15 3.89
CA TYR A 211 2.01 26.69 3.18
C TYR A 211 2.79 27.83 2.57
N THR A 212 4.08 27.64 2.39
CA THR A 212 4.95 28.53 1.62
C THR A 212 5.02 28.05 0.17
N PRO A 213 4.42 28.76 -0.80
CA PRO A 213 4.43 28.36 -2.19
C PRO A 213 5.81 28.58 -2.83
N VAL A 214 6.24 27.60 -3.61
CA VAL A 214 7.51 27.62 -4.35
C VAL A 214 7.26 27.10 -5.76
N LYS A 215 7.84 27.77 -6.78
CA LYS A 215 7.84 27.23 -8.14
C LYS A 215 8.75 26.00 -8.20
N VAL A 216 8.32 24.95 -8.89
CA VAL A 216 9.05 23.68 -8.96
C VAL A 216 10.49 23.86 -9.45
N LYS A 217 10.73 24.72 -10.44
CA LYS A 217 12.05 25.04 -10.98
C LYS A 217 13.00 25.74 -9.98
N ASP A 218 12.43 26.37 -8.96
CA ASP A 218 13.16 27.11 -7.92
C ASP A 218 13.33 26.29 -6.63
N LEU A 219 12.70 25.11 -6.53
CA LEU A 219 12.62 24.33 -5.30
C LEU A 219 14.00 24.01 -4.73
N LEU A 220 14.87 23.38 -5.50
CA LEU A 220 16.23 23.02 -5.06
C LEU A 220 17.13 24.25 -4.89
N LYS A 221 16.92 25.33 -5.65
CA LYS A 221 17.70 26.56 -5.53
C LYS A 221 17.38 27.32 -4.24
N LYS A 222 16.10 27.45 -3.90
CA LYS A 222 15.64 28.16 -2.69
C LYS A 222 15.82 27.34 -1.42
N TYR A 223 15.63 26.03 -1.54
CA TYR A 223 15.70 25.07 -0.46
C TYR A 223 16.63 23.91 -0.84
N PRO A 224 17.95 24.11 -0.85
CA PRO A 224 18.91 23.05 -1.15
C PRO A 224 18.84 21.94 -0.09
N VAL A 225 19.03 20.68 -0.50
CA VAL A 225 18.89 19.49 0.36
C VAL A 225 19.77 19.57 1.62
N ASN A 226 21.00 20.10 1.49
CA ASN A 226 21.92 20.28 2.61
C ASN A 226 21.87 21.69 3.21
N GLY A 227 20.76 22.41 3.05
CA GLY A 227 20.59 23.77 3.54
C GLY A 227 20.54 23.83 5.07
N LYS A 228 21.22 24.82 5.66
CA LYS A 228 21.24 25.02 7.11
C LYS A 228 19.97 25.69 7.67
N LYS A 229 19.11 26.21 6.80
CA LYS A 229 17.88 26.89 7.22
C LYS A 229 16.76 25.90 7.46
N PRO A 230 15.91 26.09 8.47
CA PRO A 230 14.69 25.32 8.63
C PRO A 230 13.84 25.38 7.36
N VAL A 231 13.31 24.23 6.93
CA VAL A 231 12.42 24.15 5.78
C VAL A 231 10.99 24.33 6.27
N PRO A 232 10.25 25.34 5.79
CA PRO A 232 8.86 25.54 6.17
C PRO A 232 7.95 24.46 5.57
N ASN A 233 6.66 24.53 5.88
CA ASN A 233 5.65 23.75 5.17
C ASN A 233 5.55 24.25 3.74
N LEU A 234 6.21 23.57 2.83
CA LEU A 234 6.26 23.93 1.41
C LEU A 234 5.06 23.37 0.65
N VAL A 235 4.62 24.14 -0.35
CA VAL A 235 3.77 23.65 -1.42
C VAL A 235 4.36 24.00 -2.77
N VAL A 236 4.31 23.04 -3.68
CA VAL A 236 4.68 23.17 -5.10
C VAL A 236 3.50 22.71 -5.92
N TYR A 237 3.14 23.43 -6.98
CA TYR A 237 1.97 23.09 -7.81
C TYR A 237 2.14 23.55 -9.25
N SER A 238 1.39 22.93 -10.16
CA SER A 238 1.36 23.32 -11.58
C SER A 238 0.73 24.70 -11.77
N ASP A 239 1.27 25.49 -12.67
CA ASP A 239 0.82 26.87 -12.89
C ASP A 239 -0.65 26.98 -13.34
N ASN A 240 -1.20 25.91 -13.91
CA ASN A 240 -2.56 25.82 -14.41
C ASN A 240 -3.57 25.22 -13.42
N VAL A 241 -3.16 24.73 -12.23
CA VAL A 241 -4.02 23.92 -11.34
C VAL A 241 -5.34 24.61 -10.96
N VAL A 242 -5.34 25.89 -10.65
CA VAL A 242 -6.57 26.65 -10.36
C VAL A 242 -7.27 27.10 -11.65
N LYS A 243 -6.48 27.56 -12.63
CA LYS A 243 -6.99 28.05 -13.91
C LYS A 243 -7.76 26.98 -14.68
N TYR A 244 -7.24 25.75 -14.71
CA TYR A 244 -7.88 24.63 -15.40
C TYR A 244 -9.26 24.31 -14.79
N ALA A 245 -9.35 24.22 -13.44
CA ALA A 245 -10.63 24.03 -12.76
C ALA A 245 -11.66 25.13 -13.08
N ARG A 246 -11.22 26.39 -13.15
CA ARG A 246 -12.08 27.51 -13.57
C ARG A 246 -12.53 27.38 -15.03
N THR A 247 -11.62 27.04 -15.93
CA THR A 247 -11.93 26.85 -17.36
C THR A 247 -12.99 25.77 -17.57
N MET A 248 -12.93 24.71 -16.73
CA MET A 248 -13.88 23.60 -16.79
C MET A 248 -15.18 23.86 -16.02
N GLY A 249 -15.30 25.00 -15.32
CA GLY A 249 -16.47 25.32 -14.49
C GLY A 249 -16.60 24.53 -13.19
N TRP A 250 -15.48 23.96 -12.70
CA TRP A 250 -15.46 23.16 -11.47
C TRP A 250 -15.09 23.97 -10.22
N PHE A 251 -14.64 25.17 -10.41
CA PHE A 251 -14.30 26.09 -9.33
C PHE A 251 -14.57 27.56 -9.72
N GLU A 252 -15.20 28.28 -8.81
CA GLU A 252 -15.37 29.72 -8.84
C GLU A 252 -14.94 30.29 -7.49
N GLY A 253 -14.35 31.48 -7.46
CA GLY A 253 -13.92 32.10 -6.21
C GLY A 253 -12.46 32.54 -6.20
N LYS A 254 -11.93 32.86 -5.00
CA LYS A 254 -10.54 33.27 -4.81
C LYS A 254 -9.61 32.05 -4.79
N ASP A 255 -8.35 32.23 -5.22
CA ASP A 255 -7.37 31.14 -5.21
C ASP A 255 -7.15 30.55 -3.80
N ALA A 256 -7.26 31.37 -2.75
CA ALA A 256 -7.15 30.90 -1.36
C ALA A 256 -8.24 29.90 -0.94
N ASP A 257 -9.40 29.94 -1.60
CA ASP A 257 -10.53 29.04 -1.34
C ASP A 257 -10.46 27.76 -2.18
N PHE A 258 -9.50 27.66 -3.11
CA PHE A 258 -9.37 26.53 -4.02
C PHE A 258 -8.96 25.27 -3.25
N SER A 259 -9.76 24.22 -3.37
CA SER A 259 -9.49 22.87 -2.84
C SER A 259 -9.23 21.91 -3.98
N TYR A 260 -8.05 21.25 -4.00
CA TYR A 260 -7.68 20.33 -5.07
C TYR A 260 -8.63 19.14 -5.13
N ASN A 261 -8.87 18.46 -4.00
CA ASN A 261 -9.76 17.31 -3.98
C ASN A 261 -11.20 17.66 -4.34
N ALA A 262 -11.73 18.78 -3.86
CA ALA A 262 -13.09 19.20 -4.17
C ALA A 262 -13.28 19.49 -5.67
N ALA A 263 -12.28 20.06 -6.32
CA ALA A 263 -12.33 20.38 -7.74
C ALA A 263 -12.16 19.13 -8.63
N TYR A 264 -11.25 18.23 -8.28
CA TYR A 264 -10.80 17.17 -9.17
C TYR A 264 -11.25 15.75 -8.76
N ALA A 265 -11.45 15.47 -7.48
CA ALA A 265 -11.77 14.16 -6.94
C ALA A 265 -12.53 14.26 -5.62
N ALA A 266 -13.68 14.94 -5.63
CA ALA A 266 -14.48 15.10 -4.41
C ALA A 266 -14.92 13.75 -3.85
N PRO A 267 -14.73 13.50 -2.52
CA PRO A 267 -15.04 12.22 -1.92
C PRO A 267 -16.55 11.97 -1.88
N ASP A 268 -16.99 10.89 -2.51
CA ASP A 268 -18.33 10.31 -2.38
C ASP A 268 -18.39 9.29 -1.22
N PHE A 269 -19.45 8.50 -1.14
CA PHE A 269 -19.57 7.42 -0.15
C PHE A 269 -18.39 6.44 -0.25
N SER A 270 -18.03 6.01 -1.44
CA SER A 270 -16.94 5.07 -1.70
C SER A 270 -15.58 5.64 -1.25
N GLY A 271 -15.30 6.88 -1.63
CA GLY A 271 -14.09 7.60 -1.22
C GLY A 271 -13.98 7.77 0.31
N ARG A 272 -15.10 7.94 1.02
CA ARG A 272 -15.11 8.01 2.47
C ARG A 272 -15.02 6.62 3.10
N ARG A 273 -15.97 5.71 2.80
CA ARG A 273 -16.09 4.43 3.50
C ARG A 273 -14.97 3.45 3.17
N TYR A 274 -14.62 3.29 1.88
CA TYR A 274 -13.60 2.34 1.49
C TYR A 274 -12.18 2.92 1.57
N CYS A 275 -12.03 4.25 1.51
CA CYS A 275 -10.73 4.90 1.40
C CYS A 275 -10.38 5.66 2.69
N GLU A 276 -11.12 6.70 3.05
CA GLU A 276 -10.81 7.53 4.22
C GLU A 276 -10.97 6.77 5.55
N ALA A 277 -11.78 5.69 5.63
CA ALA A 277 -11.84 4.85 6.82
C ALA A 277 -10.50 4.17 7.13
N ARG A 278 -9.70 3.80 6.12
CA ARG A 278 -8.34 3.27 6.30
C ARG A 278 -7.38 4.33 6.86
N VAL A 279 -7.49 5.55 6.38
CA VAL A 279 -6.74 6.70 6.91
C VAL A 279 -7.16 6.99 8.35
N TRP A 280 -8.47 6.97 8.62
CA TRP A 280 -9.02 7.14 9.97
C TRP A 280 -8.45 6.08 10.93
N SER A 281 -8.42 4.81 10.54
CA SER A 281 -7.88 3.74 11.37
C SER A 281 -6.41 3.96 11.71
N PHE A 282 -5.59 4.37 10.74
CA PHE A 282 -4.20 4.70 10.98
C PHE A 282 -4.03 5.87 11.95
N PHE A 283 -4.73 6.98 11.74
CA PHE A 283 -4.64 8.14 12.62
C PHE A 283 -5.17 7.87 14.03
N ASN A 284 -6.23 7.08 14.14
CA ASN A 284 -6.83 6.71 15.44
C ASN A 284 -5.86 5.93 16.34
N ARG A 285 -4.88 5.21 15.79
CA ARG A 285 -3.82 4.51 16.55
C ARG A 285 -2.84 5.45 17.23
N PHE A 286 -2.76 6.71 16.77
CA PHE A 286 -1.76 7.70 17.18
C PHE A 286 -2.35 9.03 17.65
N ALA A 287 -3.65 9.13 17.79
CA ALA A 287 -4.35 10.26 18.39
C ALA A 287 -4.90 9.87 19.76
N ASP A 288 -5.05 10.84 20.69
CA ASP A 288 -5.69 10.58 21.99
C ASP A 288 -7.19 10.29 21.83
N ASP A 289 -7.85 11.02 20.94
CA ASP A 289 -9.23 10.80 20.53
C ASP A 289 -9.41 11.25 19.07
N PHE A 290 -9.79 10.30 18.22
CA PHE A 290 -10.08 10.57 16.80
C PHE A 290 -11.53 10.23 16.43
N SER A 291 -12.36 9.94 17.43
CA SER A 291 -13.77 9.51 17.28
C SER A 291 -14.64 10.54 16.56
N LYS A 292 -14.35 11.84 16.70
CA LYS A 292 -15.08 12.91 16.02
C LYS A 292 -15.10 12.80 14.49
N TYR A 293 -14.12 12.07 13.90
CA TYR A 293 -14.04 11.85 12.47
C TYR A 293 -14.68 10.54 11.99
N VAL A 294 -15.24 9.73 12.90
CA VAL A 294 -16.00 8.51 12.54
C VAL A 294 -17.15 8.83 11.57
N PRO A 295 -17.97 9.88 11.79
CA PRO A 295 -19.05 10.21 10.85
C PRO A 295 -18.55 10.47 9.42
N TYR A 296 -17.38 11.13 9.27
CA TYR A 296 -16.77 11.36 7.97
C TYR A 296 -16.29 10.05 7.34
N ALA A 297 -15.51 9.25 8.06
CA ALA A 297 -14.99 7.97 7.59
C ALA A 297 -16.11 6.94 7.30
N ALA A 298 -17.20 6.99 8.04
CA ALA A 298 -18.38 6.17 7.79
C ALA A 298 -19.09 6.53 6.46
N GLY A 299 -18.91 7.75 5.95
CA GLY A 299 -19.49 8.19 4.69
C GLY A 299 -21.00 8.42 4.72
N ILE A 300 -21.64 8.36 5.89
CA ILE A 300 -23.10 8.44 6.03
C ILE A 300 -23.55 9.89 6.19
N GLU A 301 -22.83 10.69 6.94
CA GLU A 301 -23.16 12.08 7.20
C GLU A 301 -22.54 12.99 6.12
N LYS A 302 -23.41 13.69 5.38
CA LYS A 302 -22.99 14.52 4.24
C LYS A 302 -22.04 15.65 4.64
N ASP A 303 -22.33 16.32 5.75
CA ASP A 303 -21.63 17.53 6.22
C ASP A 303 -20.62 17.23 7.34
N ALA A 304 -20.21 15.96 7.50
CA ALA A 304 -19.21 15.57 8.47
C ALA A 304 -17.87 16.28 8.25
N GLU A 305 -17.20 16.67 9.34
CA GLU A 305 -15.89 17.34 9.31
C GLU A 305 -14.85 16.43 8.64
N PRO A 306 -14.17 16.86 7.56
CA PRO A 306 -13.12 16.07 6.92
C PRO A 306 -11.90 15.95 7.82
N MET A 307 -11.20 14.81 7.70
CA MET A 307 -9.96 14.58 8.43
C MET A 307 -8.83 15.51 7.94
N PRO A 308 -7.90 15.92 8.84
CA PRO A 308 -6.71 16.66 8.44
C PRO A 308 -5.81 15.82 7.51
N LEU A 309 -4.98 16.49 6.70
CA LEU A 309 -4.03 15.82 5.79
C LEU A 309 -2.97 15.02 6.56
N TRP A 310 -2.55 15.51 7.73
CA TRP A 310 -1.64 14.87 8.68
C TRP A 310 -2.04 15.17 10.11
N ILE A 311 -1.50 14.40 11.05
CA ILE A 311 -1.58 14.67 12.49
C ILE A 311 -0.18 14.61 13.12
N ILE A 312 -0.04 15.24 14.28
CA ILE A 312 1.11 15.03 15.15
C ILE A 312 0.78 13.85 16.06
N PRO A 313 1.53 12.74 16.01
CA PRO A 313 1.19 11.56 16.79
C PRO A 313 1.42 11.79 18.29
N ASN A 314 0.57 11.19 19.13
CA ASN A 314 0.67 11.27 20.61
C ASN A 314 1.84 10.44 21.19
N LYS A 315 2.42 9.55 20.38
CA LYS A 315 3.62 8.75 20.70
C LYS A 315 4.53 8.64 19.49
N LYS A 316 5.80 8.31 19.71
CA LYS A 316 6.72 8.01 18.60
C LYS A 316 6.31 6.71 17.93
N VAL A 317 6.31 6.72 16.60
CA VAL A 317 5.94 5.57 15.77
C VAL A 317 7.13 4.62 15.64
N THR A 318 6.96 3.37 16.02
CA THR A 318 7.97 2.31 15.90
C THR A 318 7.76 1.48 14.62
N MET A 319 8.74 0.66 14.26
CA MET A 319 8.59 -0.33 13.18
C MET A 319 7.43 -1.30 13.48
N GLN A 320 7.27 -1.72 14.74
CA GLN A 320 6.19 -2.61 15.12
C GLN A 320 4.81 -1.94 14.98
N ASP A 321 4.68 -0.66 15.37
CA ASP A 321 3.44 0.09 15.14
C ASP A 321 3.05 0.16 13.66
N LEU A 322 4.04 0.28 12.75
CA LEU A 322 3.79 0.25 11.31
C LEU A 322 3.38 -1.13 10.81
N ARG A 323 4.05 -2.21 11.26
CA ARG A 323 3.62 -3.58 10.96
C ARG A 323 2.18 -3.82 11.40
N ASP A 324 1.82 -3.39 12.62
CA ASP A 324 0.47 -3.54 13.16
C ASP A 324 -0.55 -2.72 12.36
N ALA A 325 -0.18 -1.52 11.91
CA ALA A 325 -1.04 -0.71 11.05
C ALA A 325 -1.24 -1.31 9.65
N MET A 326 -0.18 -1.91 9.07
CA MET A 326 -0.27 -2.58 7.76
C MET A 326 -1.07 -3.89 7.80
N ARG A 327 -1.31 -4.44 9.01
CA ARG A 327 -2.03 -5.69 9.30
C ARG A 327 -3.45 -5.48 9.82
N ASP A 328 -3.93 -4.24 9.82
CA ASP A 328 -5.17 -3.82 10.44
C ASP A 328 -6.42 -4.24 9.65
N HIS A 329 -7.39 -4.80 10.37
CA HIS A 329 -8.74 -5.10 9.86
C HIS A 329 -9.82 -4.33 10.63
N TYR A 330 -9.47 -3.18 11.19
CA TYR A 330 -10.34 -2.35 12.03
C TYR A 330 -10.69 -2.96 13.40
N GLU A 331 -9.90 -3.93 13.90
CA GLU A 331 -10.17 -4.61 15.17
C GLU A 331 -10.40 -3.61 16.32
N GLY A 332 -11.48 -3.79 17.06
CA GLY A 332 -11.86 -2.93 18.17
C GLY A 332 -12.39 -1.55 17.78
N THR A 333 -12.71 -1.32 16.52
CA THR A 333 -13.27 -0.05 16.01
C THR A 333 -14.73 -0.22 15.56
N PRO A 334 -15.47 0.89 15.30
CA PRO A 334 -16.83 0.80 14.73
C PRO A 334 -16.93 0.16 13.34
N PHE A 335 -15.79 -0.11 12.69
CA PHE A 335 -15.73 -0.70 11.34
C PHE A 335 -15.36 -2.19 11.36
N ALA A 336 -15.10 -2.78 12.52
CA ALA A 336 -14.72 -4.18 12.64
C ALA A 336 -15.87 -5.13 12.29
N LEU A 337 -15.55 -6.22 11.58
CA LEU A 337 -16.49 -7.30 11.20
C LEU A 337 -16.37 -8.56 12.07
N ASP A 338 -15.36 -8.66 12.91
CA ASP A 338 -15.10 -9.78 13.80
C ASP A 338 -15.83 -9.69 15.15
N GLN A 339 -16.76 -8.73 15.28
CA GLN A 339 -17.50 -8.47 16.50
C GLN A 339 -18.44 -9.63 16.84
N LYS A 340 -18.67 -9.83 18.14
CA LYS A 340 -19.46 -10.94 18.69
C LYS A 340 -20.85 -11.09 18.06
N ASP A 341 -21.46 -9.98 17.69
CA ASP A 341 -22.81 -9.94 17.13
C ASP A 341 -22.82 -9.78 15.60
N ASP A 342 -21.64 -9.83 14.97
CA ASP A 342 -21.47 -9.67 13.54
C ASP A 342 -21.28 -11.02 12.87
N ILE A 343 -22.22 -11.39 12.01
CA ILE A 343 -22.12 -12.62 11.22
C ILE A 343 -21.18 -12.51 10.01
N GLY A 344 -20.73 -11.30 9.70
CA GLY A 344 -19.78 -11.08 8.62
C GLY A 344 -18.47 -11.85 8.80
N GLY A 345 -18.04 -12.05 10.06
CA GLY A 345 -16.92 -12.91 10.43
C GLY A 345 -17.19 -14.42 10.30
N GLY A 346 -18.45 -14.83 10.21
CA GLY A 346 -18.90 -16.21 10.07
C GLY A 346 -18.46 -17.14 11.20
N ILE A 347 -18.49 -18.44 10.92
CA ILE A 347 -18.15 -19.50 11.90
C ILE A 347 -16.71 -19.43 12.42
N PHE A 348 -15.79 -18.83 11.65
CA PHE A 348 -14.37 -18.75 12.00
C PHE A 348 -13.92 -17.31 12.25
N LEU A 349 -14.83 -16.39 12.51
CA LEU A 349 -14.55 -15.00 12.87
C LEU A 349 -13.53 -14.35 11.91
N MET A 350 -13.76 -14.50 10.61
CA MET A 350 -12.91 -13.85 9.61
C MET A 350 -13.03 -12.32 9.77
N PRO A 351 -11.92 -11.56 9.79
CA PRO A 351 -11.95 -10.14 10.18
C PRO A 351 -12.53 -9.21 9.11
N TYR A 352 -12.90 -9.72 7.94
CA TYR A 352 -13.59 -8.98 6.87
C TYR A 352 -14.32 -9.94 5.93
N SER A 353 -15.29 -9.41 5.17
CA SER A 353 -15.98 -10.20 4.14
C SER A 353 -15.16 -10.29 2.87
N LEU A 354 -15.18 -11.47 2.25
CA LEU A 354 -14.63 -11.64 0.91
C LEU A 354 -15.46 -10.84 -0.10
N SER A 355 -14.85 -10.52 -1.25
CA SER A 355 -15.51 -9.85 -2.38
C SER A 355 -16.96 -10.35 -2.64
N PRO A 356 -17.84 -9.49 -3.14
CA PRO A 356 -17.60 -8.13 -3.64
C PRO A 356 -17.67 -7.06 -2.54
N LEU A 357 -17.09 -5.89 -2.83
CA LEU A 357 -17.20 -4.72 -1.94
C LEU A 357 -18.61 -4.14 -1.91
N SER A 358 -19.37 -4.25 -2.98
CA SER A 358 -20.79 -3.88 -3.03
C SER A 358 -21.64 -4.96 -3.72
N TYR A 359 -22.90 -5.05 -3.31
CA TYR A 359 -23.86 -5.99 -3.86
C TYR A 359 -25.28 -5.43 -3.76
N LYS A 360 -26.22 -5.99 -4.55
CA LYS A 360 -27.61 -5.55 -4.57
C LYS A 360 -28.56 -6.67 -4.18
N ILE A 361 -29.49 -6.36 -3.25
CA ILE A 361 -30.61 -7.22 -2.85
C ILE A 361 -31.90 -6.43 -3.01
N ASP A 362 -32.86 -6.95 -3.73
CA ASP A 362 -34.17 -6.32 -3.98
C ASP A 362 -34.08 -4.87 -4.46
N GLY A 363 -33.08 -4.59 -5.32
CA GLY A 363 -32.83 -3.26 -5.90
C GLY A 363 -32.13 -2.27 -4.97
N LYS A 364 -31.88 -2.63 -3.71
CA LYS A 364 -31.12 -1.83 -2.73
C LYS A 364 -29.67 -2.24 -2.72
N GLU A 365 -28.77 -1.27 -2.70
CA GLU A 365 -27.34 -1.47 -2.66
C GLU A 365 -26.83 -1.59 -1.22
N TYR A 366 -25.89 -2.51 -1.02
CA TYR A 366 -25.19 -2.80 0.24
C TYR A 366 -23.70 -2.84 -0.02
N PHE A 367 -22.90 -2.74 1.04
CA PHE A 367 -21.44 -2.75 0.96
C PHE A 367 -20.83 -3.72 1.97
N ASN A 368 -19.57 -4.10 1.73
CA ASN A 368 -18.69 -4.76 2.68
C ASN A 368 -17.59 -3.78 3.11
N GLU A 369 -17.04 -3.99 4.31
CA GLU A 369 -15.89 -3.22 4.76
C GLU A 369 -14.64 -3.53 3.95
N ARG A 370 -13.79 -2.51 3.81
CA ARG A 370 -12.50 -2.64 3.18
C ARG A 370 -11.37 -2.20 4.12
N PRO A 371 -10.76 -3.14 4.86
CA PRO A 371 -9.68 -2.85 5.78
C PRO A 371 -8.35 -2.56 5.05
N ILE A 372 -7.32 -2.21 5.83
CA ILE A 372 -5.96 -1.95 5.34
C ILE A 372 -5.31 -3.25 4.86
N SER A 373 -5.43 -4.33 5.64
CA SER A 373 -4.96 -5.65 5.29
C SER A 373 -6.08 -6.44 4.62
N THR A 374 -5.85 -6.95 3.42
CA THR A 374 -6.83 -7.73 2.66
C THR A 374 -6.14 -8.84 1.87
N PHE A 375 -6.89 -9.94 1.60
CA PHE A 375 -6.39 -11.04 0.76
C PHE A 375 -6.15 -10.65 -0.72
N GLN A 376 -6.58 -9.47 -1.14
CA GLN A 376 -6.32 -8.94 -2.48
C GLN A 376 -4.98 -8.22 -2.60
N THR A 377 -4.25 -8.05 -1.50
CA THR A 377 -2.92 -7.44 -1.52
C THR A 377 -1.94 -8.37 -2.22
N ALA A 378 -1.31 -7.90 -3.31
CA ALA A 378 -0.32 -8.66 -4.05
C ALA A 378 1.05 -8.60 -3.36
N TRP A 379 1.39 -7.47 -2.80
CA TRP A 379 2.62 -7.24 -2.04
C TRP A 379 2.49 -6.03 -1.13
N SER A 380 3.33 -5.99 -0.11
CA SER A 380 3.39 -4.87 0.82
C SER A 380 4.83 -4.57 1.22
N PHE A 381 5.09 -3.32 1.60
CA PHE A 381 6.38 -2.95 2.13
C PHE A 381 6.33 -1.87 3.22
N ILE A 382 7.40 -1.82 4.01
CA ILE A 382 7.74 -0.69 4.89
C ILE A 382 9.15 -0.26 4.50
N SER A 383 9.30 0.92 3.91
CA SER A 383 10.61 1.49 3.59
C SER A 383 11.10 2.34 4.74
N GLN A 384 12.28 2.00 5.28
CA GLN A 384 12.95 2.68 6.37
C GLN A 384 14.18 3.43 5.83
N MET A 385 14.21 4.74 5.93
CA MET A 385 15.26 5.62 5.40
C MET A 385 15.94 6.36 6.54
N ARG A 386 17.28 6.25 6.65
CA ARG A 386 18.07 6.67 7.82
C ARG A 386 19.26 7.53 7.43
N SER A 387 19.17 8.84 7.71
CA SER A 387 20.17 9.84 7.31
C SER A 387 21.53 9.72 8.03
N TRP A 388 21.57 9.06 9.18
CA TRP A 388 22.78 8.91 10.00
C TRP A 388 23.65 7.70 9.61
N LEU A 389 23.19 6.88 8.69
CA LEU A 389 23.91 5.71 8.20
C LEU A 389 24.54 5.98 6.82
N PRO A 390 25.62 5.27 6.47
CA PRO A 390 26.10 5.25 5.10
C PRO A 390 24.98 4.95 4.10
N ARG A 391 25.07 5.54 2.92
CA ARG A 391 24.04 5.45 1.85
C ARG A 391 23.59 4.01 1.59
N GLU A 392 24.54 3.08 1.50
CA GLU A 392 24.29 1.68 1.18
C GLU A 392 23.54 0.93 2.29
N ILE A 393 23.64 1.41 3.54
CA ILE A 393 23.00 0.79 4.72
C ILE A 393 21.69 1.50 5.07
N GLY A 394 21.60 2.81 4.79
CA GLY A 394 20.54 3.69 5.30
C GLY A 394 19.14 3.31 4.85
N ALA A 395 18.95 2.78 3.64
CA ALA A 395 17.66 2.31 3.17
C ALA A 395 17.49 0.81 3.34
N CYS A 396 16.55 0.41 4.19
CA CYS A 396 16.07 -0.96 4.31
C CYS A 396 14.60 -1.03 3.87
N PHE A 397 14.35 -1.76 2.80
CA PHE A 397 13.04 -2.00 2.21
C PHE A 397 12.50 -3.33 2.74
N TRP A 398 11.63 -3.25 3.75
CA TRP A 398 11.02 -4.42 4.37
C TRP A 398 9.88 -4.91 3.51
N PHE A 399 10.06 -6.04 2.85
CA PHE A 399 9.19 -6.54 1.79
C PHE A 399 8.43 -7.80 2.20
N GLY A 400 7.15 -7.86 1.83
CA GLY A 400 6.29 -9.03 1.93
C GLY A 400 5.50 -9.25 0.65
N ASN A 401 5.54 -10.47 0.09
CA ASN A 401 4.61 -10.89 -0.94
C ASN A 401 3.30 -11.35 -0.33
N ASP A 402 2.17 -10.93 -0.89
CA ASP A 402 0.83 -11.18 -0.38
C ASP A 402 0.43 -10.23 0.76
N ASP A 403 -0.67 -10.47 1.42
CA ASP A 403 -1.27 -9.68 2.48
C ASP A 403 -0.34 -9.45 3.69
N GLY A 404 -0.19 -8.21 4.12
CA GLY A 404 0.67 -7.81 5.22
C GLY A 404 0.40 -8.56 6.54
N ASN A 405 -0.86 -8.97 6.81
CA ASN A 405 -1.19 -9.77 7.98
C ASN A 405 -0.75 -11.24 7.87
N MET A 406 -0.58 -11.72 6.64
CA MET A 406 -0.25 -13.11 6.35
C MET A 406 1.23 -13.36 6.06
N VAL A 407 2.09 -12.31 6.10
CA VAL A 407 3.52 -12.42 5.76
C VAL A 407 4.42 -11.75 6.81
N ALA A 408 5.68 -12.19 6.88
CA ALA A 408 6.75 -11.49 7.58
C ALA A 408 7.43 -10.49 6.64
N TYR A 409 7.74 -9.31 7.15
CA TYR A 409 8.45 -8.28 6.39
C TYR A 409 9.96 -8.57 6.34
N THR A 410 10.43 -9.03 5.19
CA THR A 410 11.82 -9.47 4.99
C THR A 410 12.74 -8.29 4.61
N PRO A 411 13.91 -8.11 5.26
CA PRO A 411 14.77 -6.94 5.05
C PRO A 411 15.54 -7.02 3.72
N MET A 412 15.27 -6.05 2.82
CA MET A 412 15.94 -5.87 1.53
C MET A 412 16.66 -4.51 1.54
N TYR A 413 17.99 -4.49 1.46
CA TYR A 413 18.72 -3.22 1.38
C TYR A 413 18.67 -2.67 -0.04
N SER A 414 18.34 -1.38 -0.21
CA SER A 414 18.15 -0.77 -1.54
C SER A 414 19.42 -0.69 -2.41
N CYS A 415 20.59 -0.97 -1.83
CA CYS A 415 21.86 -1.07 -2.54
C CYS A 415 22.12 -2.46 -3.17
N MET A 416 21.23 -3.44 -2.97
CA MET A 416 21.37 -4.80 -3.48
C MET A 416 21.58 -4.81 -4.99
N THR A 417 22.43 -5.73 -5.47
CA THR A 417 22.69 -5.91 -6.89
C THR A 417 21.94 -7.09 -7.53
N ARG A 418 21.17 -7.82 -6.74
CA ARG A 418 20.23 -8.87 -7.15
C ARG A 418 19.17 -9.08 -6.06
N VAL A 419 17.99 -9.54 -6.45
CA VAL A 419 16.93 -9.93 -5.51
C VAL A 419 17.00 -11.42 -5.17
N PRO A 420 16.43 -11.86 -4.03
CA PRO A 420 16.25 -13.29 -3.74
C PRO A 420 15.48 -13.97 -4.87
N LYS A 421 15.88 -15.18 -5.26
CA LYS A 421 15.20 -15.92 -6.33
C LYS A 421 13.72 -16.10 -6.04
N CYS A 422 13.36 -16.36 -4.79
CA CYS A 422 11.98 -16.56 -4.36
C CYS A 422 11.09 -15.33 -4.52
N PHE A 423 11.68 -14.12 -4.53
CA PHE A 423 10.94 -12.87 -4.77
C PHE A 423 11.00 -12.40 -6.23
N SER A 424 11.75 -13.09 -7.10
CA SER A 424 11.80 -12.76 -8.52
C SER A 424 10.60 -13.34 -9.28
N GLY A 425 10.38 -12.88 -10.53
CA GLY A 425 9.41 -13.49 -11.45
C GLY A 425 9.90 -14.77 -12.14
N GLU A 426 11.07 -15.33 -11.75
CA GLU A 426 11.62 -16.50 -12.43
C GLU A 426 10.80 -17.75 -12.15
N GLY A 427 10.24 -18.33 -13.21
CA GLY A 427 9.49 -19.59 -13.15
C GLY A 427 8.08 -19.50 -12.55
N ALA A 428 7.55 -18.28 -12.39
CA ALA A 428 6.18 -18.04 -11.92
C ALA A 428 5.60 -16.77 -12.54
N ASP A 429 4.28 -16.74 -12.70
CA ASP A 429 3.50 -15.59 -13.14
C ASP A 429 2.05 -15.70 -12.61
N ASP A 430 1.14 -14.83 -13.08
CA ASP A 430 -0.27 -14.80 -12.62
C ASP A 430 -1.02 -16.13 -12.78
N VAL A 431 -0.58 -17.01 -13.67
CA VAL A 431 -1.23 -18.28 -14.02
C VAL A 431 -0.31 -19.49 -13.87
N THR A 432 0.94 -19.28 -13.44
CA THR A 432 1.95 -20.32 -13.26
C THR A 432 2.37 -20.42 -11.81
N PHE A 433 1.88 -21.44 -11.10
CA PHE A 433 2.24 -21.72 -9.70
C PHE A 433 3.67 -22.27 -9.59
N SER A 434 4.41 -21.81 -8.57
CA SER A 434 5.70 -22.39 -8.20
C SER A 434 5.89 -22.42 -6.68
N MET A 435 6.32 -23.57 -6.16
CA MET A 435 6.74 -23.72 -4.76
C MET A 435 8.04 -22.96 -4.43
N ASP A 436 8.79 -22.53 -5.43
CA ASP A 436 10.02 -21.77 -5.28
C ASP A 436 9.79 -20.25 -5.32
N ASN A 437 8.53 -19.83 -5.53
CA ASN A 437 8.14 -18.44 -5.56
C ASN A 437 7.36 -18.04 -4.29
N ALA A 438 7.79 -16.96 -3.64
CA ALA A 438 7.25 -16.52 -2.37
C ALA A 438 5.79 -16.05 -2.48
N PHE A 439 5.41 -15.34 -3.58
CA PHE A 439 4.02 -14.93 -3.78
C PHE A 439 3.09 -16.15 -3.70
N TRP A 440 3.36 -17.19 -4.49
CA TRP A 440 2.47 -18.36 -4.53
C TRP A 440 2.43 -19.16 -3.23
N VAL A 441 3.56 -19.29 -2.53
CA VAL A 441 3.59 -19.98 -1.24
C VAL A 441 2.87 -19.17 -0.16
N CYS A 442 3.06 -17.85 -0.11
CA CYS A 442 2.36 -16.97 0.83
C CYS A 442 0.86 -16.92 0.53
N ASN A 443 0.48 -16.75 -0.73
CA ASN A 443 -0.92 -16.73 -1.16
C ASN A 443 -1.63 -18.06 -0.88
N TRP A 444 -0.96 -19.19 -1.08
CA TRP A 444 -1.51 -20.49 -0.68
C TRP A 444 -1.77 -20.57 0.82
N VAL A 445 -0.85 -20.11 1.66
CA VAL A 445 -1.03 -20.08 3.12
C VAL A 445 -2.18 -19.16 3.51
N SER A 446 -2.25 -17.95 2.97
CA SER A 446 -3.32 -17.00 3.29
C SER A 446 -4.70 -17.51 2.87
N ASN A 447 -4.80 -18.14 1.70
CA ASN A 447 -6.05 -18.78 1.22
C ASN A 447 -6.47 -20.00 2.04
N MET A 448 -5.55 -20.66 2.77
CA MET A 448 -5.92 -21.68 3.76
C MET A 448 -6.40 -21.07 5.08
N VAL A 449 -5.77 -19.98 5.52
CA VAL A 449 -5.97 -19.38 6.85
C VAL A 449 -7.24 -18.54 6.91
N TYR A 450 -7.50 -17.67 5.94
CA TYR A 450 -8.66 -16.77 6.00
C TYR A 450 -10.00 -17.48 6.16
N PRO A 451 -10.33 -18.55 5.40
CA PRO A 451 -11.60 -19.26 5.58
C PRO A 451 -11.75 -19.94 6.94
N ARG A 452 -10.68 -20.08 7.71
CA ARG A 452 -10.64 -20.70 9.04
C ARG A 452 -9.83 -19.84 10.04
N TYR A 453 -10.04 -18.54 9.98
CA TYR A 453 -9.18 -17.52 10.58
C TYR A 453 -8.94 -17.74 12.08
N SER A 454 -9.99 -17.72 12.92
CA SER A 454 -9.84 -17.89 14.36
C SER A 454 -9.17 -19.21 14.79
N MET A 455 -9.24 -20.23 13.93
CA MET A 455 -8.62 -21.54 14.17
C MET A 455 -7.16 -21.60 13.72
N MET A 456 -6.85 -21.06 12.54
CA MET A 456 -5.55 -21.26 11.89
C MET A 456 -4.59 -20.07 12.07
N PHE A 457 -5.10 -18.85 12.13
CA PHE A 457 -4.29 -17.64 12.20
C PHE A 457 -3.30 -17.62 13.39
N PRO A 458 -3.63 -18.07 14.61
CA PRO A 458 -2.65 -18.11 15.71
C PRO A 458 -1.39 -18.92 15.39
N SER A 459 -1.50 -19.98 14.57
CA SER A 459 -0.33 -20.76 14.14
C SER A 459 0.53 -20.04 13.12
N LEU A 460 -0.07 -19.30 12.20
CA LEU A 460 0.63 -18.42 11.26
C LEU A 460 1.30 -17.27 12.00
N GLN A 461 0.56 -16.59 12.86
CA GLN A 461 1.01 -15.44 13.63
C GLN A 461 2.28 -15.77 14.44
N ALA A 462 2.33 -16.93 15.08
CA ALA A 462 3.51 -17.35 15.84
C ALA A 462 4.77 -17.46 14.97
N VAL A 463 4.66 -17.96 13.74
CA VAL A 463 5.78 -18.06 12.80
C VAL A 463 6.17 -16.68 12.27
N ARG A 464 5.19 -15.89 11.86
CA ARG A 464 5.37 -14.53 11.37
C ARG A 464 6.08 -13.64 12.40
N ASP A 465 5.55 -13.56 13.61
CA ASP A 465 6.07 -12.70 14.68
C ASP A 465 7.47 -13.16 15.14
N SER A 466 7.74 -14.47 15.11
CA SER A 466 9.08 -15.01 15.35
C SER A 466 10.11 -14.55 14.32
N LEU A 467 9.74 -14.50 13.03
CA LEU A 467 10.62 -13.98 11.97
C LEU A 467 10.83 -12.47 12.10
N ASP A 468 9.76 -11.69 12.29
CA ASP A 468 9.86 -10.25 12.51
C ASP A 468 10.81 -9.92 13.68
N ALA A 469 10.63 -10.58 14.83
CA ALA A 469 11.51 -10.41 15.99
C ALA A 469 12.97 -10.82 15.72
N SER A 470 13.17 -11.89 14.93
CA SER A 470 14.51 -12.30 14.51
C SER A 470 15.18 -11.25 13.64
N TYR A 471 14.45 -10.70 12.69
CA TYR A 471 14.97 -9.66 11.79
C TYR A 471 15.32 -8.38 12.57
N ASP A 472 14.44 -7.92 13.47
CA ASP A 472 14.71 -6.75 14.33
C ASP A 472 15.97 -6.91 15.18
N LYS A 473 16.17 -8.10 15.73
CA LYS A 473 17.37 -8.42 16.51
C LYS A 473 18.64 -8.46 15.65
N LEU A 474 18.54 -8.93 14.41
CA LEU A 474 19.68 -9.10 13.51
C LEU A 474 20.06 -7.83 12.77
N GLN A 475 19.12 -6.92 12.50
CA GLN A 475 19.38 -5.70 11.74
C GLN A 475 20.57 -4.89 12.32
N PRO A 476 20.60 -4.47 13.59
CA PRO A 476 21.69 -3.66 14.11
C PRO A 476 23.04 -4.40 14.07
N VAL A 477 23.05 -5.71 14.31
CA VAL A 477 24.27 -6.54 14.24
C VAL A 477 24.81 -6.60 12.81
N THR A 478 23.92 -6.76 11.83
CA THR A 478 24.25 -6.80 10.40
C THR A 478 24.80 -5.45 9.94
N GLU A 479 24.18 -4.37 10.36
CA GLU A 479 24.59 -3.01 10.00
C GLU A 479 25.94 -2.61 10.57
N VAL A 480 26.26 -3.00 11.81
CA VAL A 480 27.62 -2.84 12.38
C VAL A 480 28.66 -3.58 11.55
N LYS A 481 28.38 -4.81 11.12
CA LYS A 481 29.26 -5.57 10.22
C LYS A 481 29.40 -4.88 8.86
N ALA A 482 28.31 -4.38 8.31
CA ALA A 482 28.30 -3.67 7.02
C ALA A 482 29.10 -2.34 7.09
N GLN A 483 29.03 -1.61 8.23
CA GLN A 483 29.80 -0.37 8.43
C GLN A 483 31.31 -0.62 8.44
N ALA A 484 31.76 -1.79 8.87
CA ALA A 484 33.16 -2.19 8.85
C ALA A 484 33.69 -2.54 7.44
N LEU A 485 32.82 -2.61 6.44
CA LEU A 485 33.15 -2.88 5.03
C LEU A 485 33.01 -1.59 4.21
N GLU A 486 33.66 -1.57 3.03
CA GLU A 486 33.64 -0.42 2.12
C GLU A 486 33.30 -0.84 0.69
N GLY A 487 32.69 0.10 -0.07
CA GLY A 487 32.40 -0.06 -1.49
C GLY A 487 31.68 -1.37 -1.84
N ASP A 488 32.15 -2.05 -2.86
CA ASP A 488 31.52 -3.28 -3.37
C ASP A 488 31.45 -4.43 -2.34
N LYS A 489 32.37 -4.47 -1.36
CA LYS A 489 32.34 -5.47 -0.30
C LYS A 489 31.13 -5.28 0.62
N ARG A 490 30.81 -4.03 0.95
CA ARG A 490 29.61 -3.68 1.72
C ARG A 490 28.34 -4.03 0.97
N ILE A 491 28.26 -3.63 -0.29
CA ILE A 491 27.10 -3.91 -1.16
C ILE A 491 26.90 -5.42 -1.31
N LYS A 492 27.99 -6.17 -1.59
CA LYS A 492 27.92 -7.63 -1.68
C LYS A 492 27.43 -8.27 -0.40
N PHE A 493 27.95 -7.85 0.76
CA PHE A 493 27.55 -8.37 2.06
C PHE A 493 26.06 -8.15 2.32
N LEU A 494 25.53 -6.94 2.07
CA LEU A 494 24.13 -6.61 2.25
C LEU A 494 23.24 -7.34 1.24
N THR A 495 23.69 -7.51 0.01
CA THR A 495 23.00 -8.31 -1.02
C THR A 495 22.87 -9.78 -0.57
N ASP A 496 23.96 -10.38 -0.15
CA ASP A 496 23.97 -11.78 0.30
C ASP A 496 23.12 -11.99 1.55
N TYR A 497 23.17 -11.06 2.51
CA TYR A 497 22.30 -11.06 3.69
C TYR A 497 20.82 -11.03 3.33
N SER A 498 20.40 -10.08 2.50
CA SER A 498 18.99 -9.95 2.09
C SER A 498 18.51 -11.18 1.32
N CYS A 499 19.34 -11.73 0.41
CA CYS A 499 19.01 -12.97 -0.30
C CYS A 499 18.85 -14.15 0.66
N GLN A 500 19.75 -14.30 1.63
CA GLN A 500 19.64 -15.33 2.65
C GLN A 500 18.34 -15.19 3.46
N LYS A 501 17.92 -13.95 3.80
CA LYS A 501 16.67 -13.74 4.55
C LYS A 501 15.44 -14.08 3.71
N GLY A 502 15.46 -13.82 2.41
CA GLY A 502 14.42 -14.28 1.49
C GLY A 502 14.32 -15.81 1.44
N ASP A 503 15.46 -16.49 1.34
CA ASP A 503 15.51 -17.97 1.33
C ASP A 503 15.02 -18.57 2.67
N GLU A 504 15.39 -17.97 3.80
CA GLU A 504 14.88 -18.36 5.12
C GLU A 504 13.36 -18.17 5.24
N MET A 505 12.84 -17.05 4.74
CA MET A 505 11.42 -16.75 4.80
C MET A 505 10.59 -17.76 4.01
N ILE A 506 10.93 -18.01 2.74
CA ILE A 506 10.15 -18.95 1.92
C ILE A 506 10.19 -20.37 2.48
N GLU A 507 11.32 -20.82 3.00
CA GLU A 507 11.42 -22.13 3.62
C GLU A 507 10.54 -22.25 4.87
N ARG A 508 10.50 -21.20 5.70
CA ARG A 508 9.60 -21.16 6.87
C ARG A 508 8.13 -21.18 6.46
N TRP A 509 7.77 -20.52 5.37
CA TRP A 509 6.39 -20.53 4.85
C TRP A 509 5.99 -21.88 4.24
N ARG A 510 6.89 -22.57 3.54
CA ARG A 510 6.66 -23.94 3.08
C ARG A 510 6.38 -24.89 4.24
N GLN A 511 7.23 -24.83 5.26
CA GLN A 511 7.07 -25.62 6.48
C GLN A 511 5.75 -25.28 7.20
N LEU A 512 5.39 -23.99 7.27
CA LEU A 512 4.12 -23.56 7.83
C LEU A 512 2.94 -24.14 7.03
N ALA A 513 2.98 -24.09 5.71
CA ALA A 513 1.90 -24.65 4.86
C ALA A 513 1.68 -26.14 5.15
N PHE A 514 2.75 -26.94 5.22
CA PHE A 514 2.68 -28.37 5.56
C PHE A 514 2.20 -28.59 6.99
N PHE A 515 2.66 -27.79 7.94
CA PHE A 515 2.19 -27.87 9.33
C PHE A 515 0.68 -27.58 9.43
N LEU A 516 0.19 -26.53 8.75
CA LEU A 516 -1.22 -26.16 8.76
C LEU A 516 -2.11 -27.26 8.16
N ILE A 517 -1.69 -27.88 7.04
CA ILE A 517 -2.42 -28.99 6.44
C ILE A 517 -2.52 -30.17 7.42
N VAL A 518 -1.40 -30.54 8.09
CA VAL A 518 -1.40 -31.65 9.03
C VAL A 518 -2.23 -31.33 10.28
N LYS A 519 -2.07 -30.12 10.84
CA LYS A 519 -2.71 -29.73 12.11
C LYS A 519 -4.22 -29.61 12.00
N TYR A 520 -4.72 -29.11 10.85
CA TYR A 520 -6.11 -28.67 10.67
C TYR A 520 -6.88 -29.40 9.58
N ASN A 521 -6.41 -30.57 9.13
CA ASN A 521 -7.16 -31.32 8.12
C ASN A 521 -8.55 -31.72 8.62
N ASP A 522 -9.52 -31.76 7.71
CA ASP A 522 -10.90 -32.16 7.95
C ASP A 522 -11.62 -31.32 9.04
N SER A 523 -11.22 -30.05 9.20
CA SER A 523 -11.74 -29.14 10.22
C SER A 523 -11.59 -29.63 11.68
N ALA A 524 -10.68 -30.58 11.88
CA ALA A 524 -10.25 -31.02 13.22
C ALA A 524 -8.93 -30.33 13.61
N VAL A 525 -8.59 -30.36 14.89
CA VAL A 525 -7.32 -29.83 15.42
C VAL A 525 -6.53 -30.96 16.06
N LYS A 526 -5.36 -31.27 15.48
CA LYS A 526 -4.40 -32.16 16.11
C LYS A 526 -3.61 -31.42 17.18
N PRO A 527 -3.51 -31.92 18.41
CA PRO A 527 -2.79 -31.24 19.48
C PRO A 527 -1.28 -31.22 19.20
N THR A 528 -0.66 -30.11 19.63
CA THR A 528 0.80 -29.90 19.61
C THR A 528 1.25 -29.44 20.99
N ASP A 529 2.49 -29.76 21.35
CA ASP A 529 3.15 -29.18 22.52
C ASP A 529 3.48 -27.69 22.33
N ALA A 530 4.10 -27.07 23.33
CA ALA A 530 4.50 -25.65 23.29
C ALA A 530 5.52 -25.34 22.18
N ASN A 531 6.25 -26.33 21.66
CA ASN A 531 7.22 -26.19 20.58
C ASN A 531 6.61 -26.44 19.20
N GLY A 532 5.31 -26.74 19.10
CA GLY A 532 4.63 -27.08 17.86
C GLY A 532 4.80 -28.53 17.41
N THR A 533 5.39 -29.41 18.23
CA THR A 533 5.53 -30.83 17.92
C THR A 533 4.20 -31.54 18.14
N PHE A 534 3.78 -32.38 17.17
CA PHE A 534 2.54 -33.11 17.27
C PHE A 534 2.57 -34.14 18.41
N GLU A 535 1.57 -34.08 19.29
CA GLU A 535 1.40 -35.03 20.36
C GLU A 535 1.07 -36.41 19.80
N ARG A 536 1.62 -37.43 20.47
CA ARG A 536 1.37 -38.83 20.14
C ARG A 536 0.77 -39.58 21.33
N ASN A 537 -0.08 -40.55 21.03
CA ASN A 537 -0.57 -41.45 22.06
C ASN A 537 0.55 -42.44 22.51
N LYS A 538 0.26 -43.19 23.55
CA LYS A 538 1.23 -44.16 24.13
C LYS A 538 1.69 -45.29 23.17
N PHE A 539 1.04 -45.43 22.02
CA PHE A 539 1.38 -46.42 20.99
C PHE A 539 2.09 -45.80 19.78
N GLY A 540 2.44 -44.49 19.82
CA GLY A 540 3.15 -43.79 18.77
C GLY A 540 2.25 -43.23 17.66
N GLY A 541 0.96 -43.50 17.68
CA GLY A 541 -0.04 -42.85 16.79
C GLY A 541 -0.36 -41.42 17.22
N GLY A 542 -1.07 -40.66 16.40
CA GLY A 542 -1.51 -39.30 16.74
C GLY A 542 -2.37 -39.29 18.01
N ALA A 543 -2.24 -38.23 18.81
CA ALA A 543 -3.12 -38.01 19.93
C ALA A 543 -4.58 -37.72 19.49
N ARG A 544 -5.53 -37.76 20.43
CA ARG A 544 -6.95 -37.54 20.14
C ARG A 544 -7.17 -36.13 19.57
N ILE A 545 -7.78 -36.07 18.38
CA ILE A 545 -8.14 -34.80 17.74
C ILE A 545 -9.18 -34.03 18.55
N LYS A 546 -9.10 -32.71 18.50
CA LYS A 546 -10.16 -31.80 18.99
C LYS A 546 -11.03 -31.39 17.80
N ARG A 547 -12.33 -31.24 18.03
CA ARG A 547 -13.25 -30.64 17.07
C ARG A 547 -13.64 -29.28 17.63
N PRO A 548 -13.22 -28.18 16.99
CA PRO A 548 -13.67 -26.85 17.41
C PRO A 548 -15.19 -26.79 17.19
N GLY A 549 -15.92 -26.22 18.13
CA GLY A 549 -17.31 -25.87 17.95
C GLY A 549 -17.45 -24.64 17.05
N MET A 550 -18.68 -24.21 16.84
CA MET A 550 -18.96 -22.91 16.27
C MET A 550 -19.23 -21.88 17.40
N PRO A 551 -18.99 -20.57 17.17
CA PRO A 551 -19.37 -19.52 18.11
C PRO A 551 -20.88 -19.59 18.43
N GLU A 552 -21.27 -19.35 19.69
CA GLU A 552 -22.66 -19.45 20.13
C GLU A 552 -23.58 -18.48 19.36
N ALA A 553 -23.11 -17.25 19.10
CA ALA A 553 -23.85 -16.25 18.31
C ALA A 553 -24.20 -16.79 16.92
N TYR A 554 -23.23 -17.40 16.22
CA TYR A 554 -23.47 -18.02 14.90
C TYR A 554 -24.44 -19.21 15.00
N ALA A 555 -24.30 -20.04 16.04
CA ALA A 555 -25.20 -21.17 16.25
C ALA A 555 -26.65 -20.70 16.51
N ARG A 556 -26.85 -19.65 17.30
CA ARG A 556 -28.18 -19.06 17.55
C ARG A 556 -28.82 -18.55 16.27
N GLU A 557 -28.08 -17.81 15.46
CA GLU A 557 -28.56 -17.29 14.19
C GLU A 557 -28.91 -18.42 13.22
N LEU A 558 -28.10 -19.48 13.13
CA LEU A 558 -28.41 -20.67 12.33
C LEU A 558 -29.73 -21.31 12.75
N LEU A 559 -29.98 -21.42 14.06
CA LEU A 559 -31.23 -21.98 14.57
C LEU A 559 -32.42 -21.08 14.25
N GLU A 560 -32.30 -19.77 14.41
CA GLU A 560 -33.32 -18.79 14.07
C GLU A 560 -33.69 -18.84 12.59
N ARG A 561 -32.70 -18.75 11.71
CA ARG A 561 -32.88 -18.79 10.23
C ARG A 561 -33.49 -20.09 9.74
N THR A 562 -33.31 -21.19 10.46
CA THR A 562 -33.80 -22.51 10.09
C THR A 562 -35.05 -22.95 10.86
N ASN A 563 -35.69 -22.03 11.65
CA ASN A 563 -36.82 -22.35 12.51
C ASN A 563 -36.58 -23.59 13.41
N GLY A 564 -35.38 -23.72 13.95
CA GLY A 564 -35.05 -24.84 14.83
C GLY A 564 -34.96 -26.20 14.11
N LYS A 565 -34.84 -26.23 12.78
CA LYS A 565 -34.76 -27.47 11.96
C LYS A 565 -33.75 -28.51 12.49
N PHE A 566 -32.70 -28.04 13.16
CA PHE A 566 -31.61 -28.88 13.67
C PHE A 566 -31.76 -29.21 15.18
N ALA A 567 -32.94 -28.98 15.76
CA ALA A 567 -33.20 -29.38 17.15
C ALA A 567 -33.19 -30.92 17.25
N VAL A 568 -32.50 -31.44 18.26
CA VAL A 568 -32.56 -32.87 18.58
C VAL A 568 -33.90 -33.14 19.23
N PRO A 569 -34.63 -34.19 18.81
CA PRO A 569 -35.89 -34.60 19.46
C PRO A 569 -35.68 -34.88 20.95
N ALA A 570 -36.67 -34.53 21.76
CA ALA A 570 -36.61 -34.65 23.22
C ALA A 570 -36.44 -36.06 23.78
N GLU A 571 -36.55 -37.11 22.90
CA GLU A 571 -36.52 -38.53 23.30
C GLU A 571 -35.13 -39.20 23.02
N HIS A 572 -34.04 -38.42 22.83
CA HIS A 572 -32.69 -38.95 22.63
C HIS A 572 -31.75 -38.62 23.79
#